data_b5259d3ea50f81f170b417d52943eb46
#
_entry.id   b5259d3ea50f81f170b417d52943eb46
#
_cell.length_a   1.000
_cell.length_b   1.000
_cell.length_c   1.000
_cell.angle_alpha   90.00
_cell.angle_beta   90.00
_cell.angle_gamma   90.00
#
_symmetry.space_group_name_H-M   'P 1'
#
loop_
_entity.id
_entity.type
_entity.pdbx_description
1 polymer ?
#
loop_
_entity_poly.entity_id
_entity_poly.type
_entity_poly.pdbx_seq_one_letter_code
_entity_poly.pdbx_strand_id
1 'polypeptide(L)'
;MITDGPHGLRKSLASSTGETDLNDSVPATCFPPAAGLSSSWNPELIHQVGEAMAEECIQEKVAVILGPGVNIKRNPLGGRCFEYWSEDPYLRR
;
A
#
# COMPACT_ATOMS: atom_id res chain seq x y z
N MET A 1 1.63 2.04 16.33
CA MET A 1 1.61 0.80 15.52
C MET A 1 2.15 1.13 14.13
N ILE A 2 2.95 0.24 13.60
CA ILE A 2 3.46 0.28 12.21
C ILE A 2 2.83 -0.90 11.49
N THR A 3 2.32 -0.67 10.29
CA THR A 3 1.69 -1.75 9.51
C THR A 3 2.03 -1.63 8.02
N ASP A 4 1.87 -2.72 7.31
CA ASP A 4 2.04 -2.79 5.87
C ASP A 4 0.82 -2.19 5.15
N GLY A 5 1.00 -1.71 3.92
CA GLY A 5 -0.12 -1.17 3.19
C GLY A 5 0.14 -0.46 1.87
N PRO A 6 0.92 -1.02 0.94
CA PRO A 6 1.15 -0.39 -0.36
C PRO A 6 -0.13 -0.31 -1.22
N HIS A 7 -1.13 -1.15 -0.95
CA HIS A 7 -2.43 -1.19 -1.66
C HIS A 7 -3.60 -0.89 -0.74
N GLY A 8 -3.35 -0.37 0.44
CA GLY A 8 -4.31 -0.13 1.49
C GLY A 8 -3.84 -0.68 2.83
N LEU A 9 -4.52 -0.28 3.89
CA LEU A 9 -4.17 -0.65 5.24
C LEU A 9 -4.25 -2.16 5.44
N ARG A 10 -3.20 -2.74 6.02
CA ARG A 10 -3.16 -4.16 6.39
C ARG A 10 -2.81 -4.33 7.86
N LYS A 11 -3.78 -4.04 8.70
CA LYS A 11 -3.65 -4.15 10.15
C LYS A 11 -4.10 -5.54 10.61
N SER A 12 -3.19 -6.31 11.22
CA SER A 12 -3.52 -7.58 11.83
C SER A 12 -4.28 -7.38 13.15
N LEU A 13 -5.29 -8.21 13.40
CA LEU A 13 -5.91 -8.31 14.70
C LEU A 13 -4.91 -9.01 15.64
N ALA A 14 -4.56 -8.35 16.76
CA ALA A 14 -3.77 -8.98 17.79
C ALA A 14 -4.60 -10.10 18.43
N SER A 15 -4.22 -11.35 18.22
CA SER A 15 -4.80 -12.44 18.99
C SER A 15 -4.33 -12.35 20.44
N SER A 16 -5.21 -12.63 21.37
CA SER A 16 -4.90 -12.69 22.81
C SER A 16 -3.88 -13.79 23.16
N THR A 17 -3.52 -14.62 22.23
CA THR A 17 -2.58 -15.74 22.36
C THR A 17 -1.20 -15.47 21.79
N GLY A 18 -0.96 -14.27 21.21
CA GLY A 18 0.34 -13.93 20.63
C GLY A 18 0.66 -14.60 19.29
N GLU A 19 -0.21 -15.46 18.78
CA GLU A 19 -0.13 -15.99 17.43
C GLU A 19 -0.82 -15.01 16.48
N THR A 20 -0.04 -14.38 15.61
CA THR A 20 -0.58 -13.58 14.49
C THR A 20 -1.06 -14.53 13.42
N ASP A 21 -2.35 -14.78 13.34
CA ASP A 21 -2.92 -15.39 12.15
C ASP A 21 -2.86 -14.37 11.02
N LEU A 22 -2.11 -14.69 9.98
CA LEU A 22 -1.95 -13.83 8.79
C LEU A 22 -3.28 -13.57 8.06
N ASN A 23 -4.31 -14.31 8.39
CA ASN A 23 -5.64 -14.19 7.80
C ASN A 23 -6.59 -13.30 8.59
N ASP A 24 -6.28 -13.00 9.86
CA ASP A 24 -7.10 -12.12 10.71
C ASP A 24 -6.63 -10.67 10.60
N SER A 25 -7.13 -9.97 9.60
CA SER A 25 -6.89 -8.53 9.43
C SER A 25 -8.16 -7.71 9.59
N VAL A 26 -8.01 -6.46 10.01
CA VAL A 26 -9.09 -5.49 10.02
C VAL A 26 -9.55 -5.24 8.58
N PRO A 27 -10.88 -5.26 8.31
CA PRO A 27 -11.39 -4.88 7.00
C PRO A 27 -10.95 -3.45 6.64
N ALA A 28 -10.37 -3.30 5.45
CA ALA A 28 -9.93 -2.01 4.93
C ALA A 28 -10.10 -1.97 3.41
N THR A 29 -10.05 -0.78 2.83
CA THR A 29 -10.19 -0.63 1.38
C THR A 29 -8.99 -1.22 0.66
N CYS A 30 -9.25 -2.09 -0.31
CA CYS A 30 -8.24 -2.60 -1.24
C CYS A 30 -8.16 -1.65 -2.43
N PHE A 31 -7.18 -0.73 -2.41
CA PHE A 31 -6.93 0.16 -3.53
C PHE A 31 -6.25 -0.59 -4.69
N PRO A 32 -6.32 -0.06 -5.92
CA PRO A 32 -5.59 -0.64 -7.04
C PRO A 32 -4.09 -0.72 -6.76
N PRO A 33 -3.37 -1.74 -7.29
CA PRO A 33 -1.92 -1.83 -7.14
C PRO A 33 -1.20 -0.65 -7.80
N ALA A 34 0.03 -0.39 -7.39
CA ALA A 34 0.81 0.73 -7.87
C ALA A 34 0.98 0.75 -9.40
N ALA A 35 1.16 -0.42 -10.02
CA ALA A 35 1.21 -0.54 -11.48
C ALA A 35 -0.07 -0.05 -12.16
N GLY A 36 -1.23 -0.33 -11.59
CA GLY A 36 -2.52 0.14 -12.09
C GLY A 36 -2.69 1.65 -11.90
N LEU A 37 -2.38 2.16 -10.70
CA LEU A 37 -2.47 3.59 -10.39
C LEU A 37 -1.52 4.43 -11.24
N SER A 38 -0.29 3.99 -11.45
CA SER A 38 0.68 4.70 -12.29
C SER A 38 0.25 4.74 -13.76
N SER A 39 -0.46 3.73 -14.24
CA SER A 39 -0.99 3.66 -15.59
C SER A 39 -2.10 4.70 -15.86
N SER A 40 -2.66 5.29 -14.83
CA SER A 40 -3.64 6.38 -14.96
C SER A 40 -3.01 7.70 -15.41
N TRP A 41 -1.71 7.91 -15.17
CA TRP A 41 -0.99 9.17 -15.39
C TRP A 41 -1.67 10.38 -14.71
N ASN A 42 -2.38 10.14 -13.62
CA ASN A 42 -3.16 11.14 -12.92
C ASN A 42 -2.62 11.34 -11.49
N PRO A 43 -1.73 12.33 -11.26
CA PRO A 43 -1.16 12.59 -9.95
C PRO A 43 -2.21 12.99 -8.90
N GLU A 44 -3.27 13.67 -9.31
CA GLU A 44 -4.34 14.08 -8.41
C GLU A 44 -5.13 12.88 -7.87
N LEU A 45 -5.41 11.89 -8.72
CA LEU A 45 -6.04 10.64 -8.29
C LEU A 45 -5.17 9.91 -7.26
N ILE A 46 -3.85 9.86 -7.49
CA ILE A 46 -2.90 9.23 -6.56
C ILE A 46 -2.87 9.97 -5.22
N HIS A 47 -2.94 11.29 -5.24
CA HIS A 47 -3.04 12.10 -4.04
C HIS A 47 -4.31 11.78 -3.24
N GLN A 48 -5.45 11.68 -3.90
CA GLN A 48 -6.73 11.30 -3.28
C GLN A 48 -6.68 9.90 -2.65
N VAL A 49 -6.01 8.95 -3.30
CA VAL A 49 -5.79 7.61 -2.73
C VAL A 49 -4.95 7.71 -1.45
N GLY A 50 -3.89 8.51 -1.46
CA GLY A 50 -3.07 8.77 -0.28
C GLY A 50 -3.86 9.38 0.88
N GLU A 51 -4.73 10.34 0.61
CA GLU A 51 -5.62 10.95 1.61
C GLU A 51 -6.58 9.92 2.20
N ALA A 52 -7.22 9.11 1.36
CA ALA A 52 -8.12 8.06 1.81
C ALA A 52 -7.42 7.01 2.69
N MET A 53 -6.21 6.61 2.33
CA MET A 53 -5.39 5.72 3.17
C MET A 53 -5.05 6.38 4.52
N ALA A 54 -4.75 7.66 4.52
CA ALA A 54 -4.44 8.40 5.75
C ALA A 54 -5.64 8.46 6.70
N GLU A 55 -6.83 8.66 6.17
CA GLU A 55 -8.06 8.62 6.96
C GLU A 55 -8.29 7.25 7.61
N GLU A 56 -8.10 6.17 6.88
CA GLU A 56 -8.18 4.82 7.43
C GLU A 56 -7.11 4.56 8.50
N CYS A 57 -5.88 5.05 8.30
CA CYS A 57 -4.81 4.96 9.30
C CYS A 57 -5.18 5.67 10.61
N ILE A 58 -5.78 6.86 10.52
CA ILE A 58 -6.24 7.62 11.68
C ILE A 58 -7.34 6.85 12.41
N GLN A 59 -8.32 6.33 11.68
CA GLN A 59 -9.41 5.56 12.24
C GLN A 59 -8.92 4.31 12.98
N GLU A 60 -7.96 3.61 12.41
CA GLU A 60 -7.41 2.37 12.96
C GLU A 60 -6.22 2.58 13.92
N LYS A 61 -5.89 3.83 14.24
CA LYS A 61 -4.78 4.21 15.15
C LYS A 61 -3.42 3.68 14.70
N VAL A 62 -3.17 3.72 13.39
CA VAL A 62 -1.89 3.35 12.78
C VAL A 62 -1.05 4.61 12.62
N ALA A 63 0.14 4.61 13.23
CA ALA A 63 1.04 5.75 13.18
C ALA A 63 1.93 5.77 11.93
N VAL A 64 2.27 4.60 11.40
CA VAL A 64 3.13 4.46 10.21
C VAL A 64 2.58 3.36 9.32
N ILE A 65 2.32 3.71 8.07
CA ILE A 65 2.01 2.75 7.00
C ILE A 65 3.24 2.56 6.10
N LEU A 66 3.58 1.31 5.81
CA LEU A 66 4.70 0.97 4.95
C LEU A 66 4.24 0.93 3.49
N GLY A 67 4.48 1.98 2.79
CA GLY A 67 4.14 2.22 1.40
C GLY A 67 4.33 3.69 1.04
N PRO A 68 4.32 4.02 -0.24
CA PRO A 68 4.33 3.14 -1.40
C PRO A 68 5.69 2.48 -1.65
N GLY A 69 5.71 1.42 -2.47
CA GLY A 69 6.95 0.83 -2.99
C GLY A 69 7.54 1.70 -4.09
N VAL A 70 8.74 2.25 -3.86
CA VAL A 70 9.33 3.25 -4.77
C VAL A 70 10.59 2.77 -5.52
N ASN A 71 10.93 1.50 -5.41
CA ASN A 71 12.06 0.94 -6.15
C ASN A 71 11.77 0.85 -7.65
N ILE A 72 12.80 1.07 -8.45
CA ILE A 72 12.72 0.88 -9.91
C ILE A 72 12.60 -0.62 -10.21
N LYS A 73 11.64 -0.97 -11.07
CA LYS A 73 11.42 -2.34 -11.55
C LYS A 73 11.55 -2.37 -13.06
N ARG A 74 12.57 -3.06 -13.56
CA ARG A 74 12.85 -3.19 -15.00
C ARG A 74 12.64 -4.61 -15.51
N ASN A 75 13.03 -5.60 -14.72
CA ASN A 75 12.91 -6.99 -15.15
C ASN A 75 11.46 -7.47 -14.99
N PRO A 76 10.76 -7.81 -16.10
CA PRO A 76 9.37 -8.25 -16.03
C PRO A 76 9.19 -9.60 -15.34
N LEU A 77 10.27 -10.35 -15.13
CA LEU A 77 10.24 -11.62 -14.39
C LEU A 77 10.24 -11.43 -12.87
N GLY A 78 10.33 -10.20 -12.38
CA GLY A 78 10.23 -9.91 -10.96
C GLY A 78 8.84 -10.24 -10.42
N GLY A 79 8.75 -11.12 -9.43
CA GLY A 79 7.46 -11.59 -8.89
C GLY A 79 6.63 -10.52 -8.15
N ARG A 80 7.23 -9.37 -7.82
CA ARG A 80 6.58 -8.28 -7.09
C ARG A 80 6.54 -6.96 -7.87
N CYS A 81 6.67 -6.99 -9.19
CA CYS A 81 6.64 -5.77 -10.02
C CYS A 81 5.29 -5.04 -9.94
N PHE A 82 4.20 -5.74 -9.70
CA PHE A 82 2.85 -5.17 -9.64
C PHE A 82 2.65 -4.13 -8.53
N GLU A 83 3.41 -4.21 -7.45
CA GLU A 83 3.31 -3.31 -6.30
C GLU A 83 4.20 -2.07 -6.40
N TYR A 84 4.91 -1.91 -7.52
CA TYR A 84 5.79 -0.78 -7.77
C TYR A 84 5.29 0.07 -8.94
N TRP A 85 5.66 1.35 -8.93
CA TRP A 85 5.10 2.34 -9.84
C TRP A 85 5.59 2.23 -11.26
N SER A 86 6.91 2.17 -11.45
CA SER A 86 7.50 2.26 -12.79
C SER A 86 9.00 1.94 -12.77
N GLU A 87 9.57 1.74 -13.95
CA GLU A 87 11.02 1.82 -14.17
C GLU A 87 11.50 3.28 -14.32
N ASP A 88 10.61 4.23 -14.56
CA ASP A 88 10.94 5.65 -14.74
C ASP A 88 11.05 6.36 -13.38
N PRO A 89 12.24 6.92 -13.05
CA PRO A 89 12.42 7.67 -11.80
C PRO A 89 11.53 8.92 -11.68
N TYR A 90 11.09 9.50 -12.78
CA TYR A 90 10.22 10.68 -12.78
C TYR A 90 8.80 10.34 -12.33
N LEU A 91 8.25 9.23 -12.78
CA LEU A 91 6.89 8.78 -12.41
C LEU A 91 6.74 8.40 -10.93
N ARG A 92 7.85 8.24 -10.22
CA ARG A 92 7.85 7.89 -8.80
C ARG A 92 7.92 9.08 -7.86
N ARG A 93 7.96 10.29 -8.38
CA ARG A 93 8.05 11.52 -7.59
C ARG A 93 6.82 11.79 -6.74
#